data_5823ed5f6efaae0fbbc4454ed4a66b3e
#
_entry.id   5823ed5f6efaae0fbbc4454ed4a66b3e
#
_cell.length_a   1.000
_cell.length_b   1.000
_cell.length_c   1.000
_cell.angle_alpha   90.00
_cell.angle_beta   90.00
_cell.angle_gamma   90.00
#
_symmetry.space_group_name_H-M   'P 1'
#
loop_
_entity.id
_entity.type
_entity.pdbx_description
1 polymer ?
#
loop_
_entity_poly.entity_id
_entity_poly.type
_entity_poly.pdbx_seq_one_letter_code
_entity_poly.pdbx_strand_id
1 'polypeptide(L)'
;EQVDIHPCRLAQTPSPNVPLYLPAMGAYTAYLAAYFKQQGADPYELPHLTDDILSLGRAETSAKEYLPFPALLGSILAERKNDHAHAQFLIPQTQGAEADGQYARVIRAVLDRRKEQNAQLISPMLETLPEMAQNCDALFRALLAGDILYAAPADKRADISAQWDALPGWEQLHTAAREIGALLTKGRRIAAVGTPLCLTELDSGVLAALEAEGEQVLRAPLSEALWFLWKDNLDENKPSAGWLDQM
;
A
#
# COMPACT_ATOMS: atom_id res chain seq x y z
N GLU A 1 18.69 26.52 22.98
CA GLU A 1 17.57 26.63 22.05
C GLU A 1 16.65 25.44 22.34
N GLN A 2 15.50 25.71 22.91
CA GLN A 2 14.52 24.69 23.24
C GLN A 2 13.84 24.30 21.90
N VAL A 3 14.14 23.12 21.40
CA VAL A 3 13.44 22.59 20.22
C VAL A 3 11.99 22.34 20.64
N ASP A 4 11.10 23.19 20.20
CA ASP A 4 9.66 23.06 20.44
C ASP A 4 9.16 21.88 19.62
N ILE A 5 9.14 20.69 20.23
CA ILE A 5 8.61 19.48 19.63
C ILE A 5 7.07 19.61 19.68
N HIS A 6 6.53 20.33 18.71
CA HIS A 6 5.08 20.28 18.50
C HIS A 6 4.67 18.83 18.27
N PRO A 7 3.68 18.31 19.00
CA PRO A 7 3.16 16.98 18.74
C PRO A 7 2.72 16.94 17.28
N CYS A 8 3.37 16.06 16.51
CA CYS A 8 3.09 15.90 15.09
C CYS A 8 1.63 15.49 14.95
N ARG A 9 0.76 16.41 14.57
CA ARG A 9 -0.66 16.14 14.37
C ARG A 9 -0.82 15.37 13.05
N LEU A 10 -0.74 14.06 13.15
CA LEU A 10 -1.07 13.18 12.06
C LEU A 10 -2.57 12.92 12.10
N ALA A 11 -3.26 13.20 11.00
CA ALA A 11 -4.67 12.85 10.88
C ALA A 11 -4.81 11.32 10.77
N GLN A 12 -5.91 10.78 11.27
CA GLN A 12 -6.17 9.35 11.25
C GLN A 12 -7.10 8.96 10.09
N THR A 13 -7.96 9.88 9.67
CA THR A 13 -8.94 9.67 8.60
C THR A 13 -8.84 10.77 7.55
N PRO A 14 -9.08 10.46 6.26
CA PRO A 14 -9.13 11.46 5.21
C PRO A 14 -10.27 12.46 5.42
N SER A 15 -10.02 13.71 5.06
CA SER A 15 -11.06 14.73 4.96
C SER A 15 -11.76 14.64 3.60
N PRO A 16 -13.09 14.78 3.53
CA PRO A 16 -13.82 14.76 2.27
C PRO A 16 -13.43 15.98 1.39
N ASN A 17 -13.54 15.81 0.09
CA ASN A 17 -13.28 16.84 -0.92
C ASN A 17 -11.83 17.40 -0.92
N VAL A 18 -10.90 16.69 -0.36
CA VAL A 18 -9.46 16.98 -0.45
C VAL A 18 -8.79 15.82 -1.15
N PRO A 19 -7.98 16.03 -2.20
CA PRO A 19 -7.25 14.97 -2.88
C PRO A 19 -6.47 14.10 -1.88
N LEU A 20 -6.66 12.79 -1.97
CA LEU A 20 -5.97 11.78 -1.15
C LEU A 20 -4.98 11.00 -2.00
N TYR A 21 -3.71 11.24 -1.81
CA TYR A 21 -2.66 10.52 -2.51
C TYR A 21 -2.26 9.24 -1.79
N LEU A 22 -2.29 8.13 -2.51
CA LEU A 22 -1.91 6.79 -2.06
C LEU A 22 -0.53 6.45 -2.60
N PRO A 23 0.34 5.76 -1.85
CA PRO A 23 1.60 5.26 -2.38
C PRO A 23 1.38 4.37 -3.61
N ALA A 24 2.28 4.45 -4.59
CA ALA A 24 2.28 3.56 -5.74
C ALA A 24 2.68 2.15 -5.28
N MET A 25 1.70 1.27 -5.11
CA MET A 25 1.86 -0.12 -4.70
C MET A 25 1.16 -1.07 -5.70
N GLY A 26 1.13 -0.68 -6.98
CA GLY A 26 0.55 -1.47 -8.06
C GLY A 26 -0.92 -1.84 -7.81
N ALA A 27 -1.25 -3.12 -7.84
CA ALA A 27 -2.62 -3.60 -7.67
C ALA A 27 -3.27 -3.16 -6.35
N TYR A 28 -2.51 -3.06 -5.26
CA TYR A 28 -3.06 -2.57 -3.98
C TYR A 28 -3.58 -1.15 -4.09
N THR A 29 -2.86 -0.26 -4.78
CA THR A 29 -3.26 1.14 -4.91
C THR A 29 -4.62 1.27 -5.58
N ALA A 30 -4.86 0.52 -6.66
CA ALA A 30 -6.12 0.57 -7.39
C ALA A 30 -7.33 0.18 -6.51
N TYR A 31 -7.22 -0.89 -5.72
CA TYR A 31 -8.31 -1.35 -4.86
C TYR A 31 -8.47 -0.52 -3.59
N LEU A 32 -7.37 -0.03 -3.02
CA LEU A 32 -7.44 0.96 -1.93
C LEU A 32 -8.09 2.27 -2.42
N ALA A 33 -7.78 2.72 -3.63
CA ALA A 33 -8.44 3.88 -4.22
C ALA A 33 -9.94 3.63 -4.38
N ALA A 34 -10.35 2.44 -4.87
CA ALA A 34 -11.77 2.07 -4.95
C ALA A 34 -12.44 2.07 -3.57
N TYR A 35 -11.78 1.53 -2.54
CA TYR A 35 -12.27 1.58 -1.16
C TYR A 35 -12.45 3.02 -0.67
N PHE A 36 -11.42 3.86 -0.76
CA PHE A 36 -11.49 5.25 -0.29
C PHE A 36 -12.52 6.08 -1.06
N LYS A 37 -12.70 5.83 -2.35
CA LYS A 37 -13.75 6.46 -3.15
C LYS A 37 -15.15 6.10 -2.65
N GLN A 38 -15.40 4.86 -2.25
CA GLN A 38 -16.65 4.45 -1.61
C GLN A 38 -16.87 5.15 -0.26
N GLN A 39 -15.82 5.58 0.41
CA GLN A 39 -15.89 6.36 1.65
C GLN A 39 -16.01 7.87 1.42
N GLY A 40 -16.16 8.31 0.17
CA GLY A 40 -16.31 9.72 -0.20
C GLY A 40 -15.01 10.52 -0.28
N ALA A 41 -13.86 9.85 -0.28
CA ALA A 41 -12.57 10.49 -0.57
C ALA A 41 -12.36 10.64 -2.09
N ASP A 42 -11.41 11.47 -2.46
CA ASP A 42 -10.96 11.68 -3.85
C ASP A 42 -9.53 11.14 -4.00
N PRO A 43 -9.37 9.81 -4.26
CA PRO A 43 -8.09 9.15 -4.24
C PRO A 43 -7.32 9.27 -5.56
N TYR A 44 -6.03 9.52 -5.45
CA TYR A 44 -5.04 9.57 -6.53
C TYR A 44 -3.85 8.68 -6.17
N GLU A 45 -3.16 8.18 -7.16
CA GLU A 45 -1.89 7.49 -6.97
C GLU A 45 -0.74 8.48 -7.00
N LEU A 46 0.23 8.34 -6.09
CA LEU A 46 1.48 9.08 -6.14
C LEU A 46 2.28 8.72 -7.39
N PRO A 47 3.10 9.64 -7.91
CA PRO A 47 3.98 9.35 -9.04
C PRO A 47 4.82 8.09 -8.82
N HIS A 48 4.89 7.24 -9.84
CA HIS A 48 5.75 6.06 -9.84
C HIS A 48 7.22 6.44 -9.69
N LEU A 49 7.99 5.58 -9.06
CA LEU A 49 9.39 5.82 -8.76
C LEU A 49 10.22 5.93 -10.05
N THR A 50 10.99 7.02 -10.14
CA THR A 50 12.03 7.25 -11.13
C THR A 50 13.32 7.65 -10.42
N ASP A 51 14.45 7.65 -11.13
CA ASP A 51 15.73 8.10 -10.56
C ASP A 51 15.66 9.56 -10.08
N ASP A 52 14.93 10.42 -10.80
CA ASP A 52 14.73 11.82 -10.41
C ASP A 52 13.91 11.94 -9.12
N ILE A 53 12.83 11.17 -8.99
CA ILE A 53 12.00 11.12 -7.79
C ILE A 53 12.80 10.58 -6.60
N LEU A 54 13.56 9.50 -6.80
CA LEU A 54 14.43 8.95 -5.77
C LEU A 54 15.49 9.97 -5.33
N SER A 55 16.06 10.70 -6.28
CA SER A 55 17.05 11.76 -6.00
C SER A 55 16.45 12.90 -5.18
N LEU A 56 15.19 13.27 -5.43
CA LEU A 56 14.46 14.24 -4.60
C LEU A 56 14.34 13.80 -3.14
N GLY A 57 13.98 12.55 -2.91
CA GLY A 57 13.87 12.01 -1.56
C GLY A 57 15.23 11.93 -0.88
N ARG A 58 16.26 11.44 -1.59
CA ARG A 58 17.62 11.35 -1.07
C ARG A 58 18.23 12.69 -0.70
N ALA A 59 17.88 13.76 -1.38
CA ALA A 59 18.35 15.11 -1.06
C ALA A 59 17.87 15.61 0.32
N GLU A 60 16.81 15.03 0.86
CA GLU A 60 16.23 15.38 2.17
C GLU A 60 16.59 14.38 3.28
N THR A 61 17.37 13.36 2.97
CA THR A 61 17.73 12.24 3.86
C THR A 61 19.22 12.18 4.14
N SER A 62 19.63 11.42 5.15
CA SER A 62 21.03 11.29 5.55
C SER A 62 21.81 10.21 4.78
N ALA A 63 21.22 9.60 3.78
CA ALA A 63 21.74 8.46 3.03
C ALA A 63 21.94 7.16 3.86
N LYS A 64 21.40 7.10 5.07
CA LYS A 64 21.41 5.92 5.94
C LYS A 64 20.04 5.27 6.08
N GLU A 65 19.03 5.91 5.55
CA GLU A 65 17.66 5.43 5.58
C GLU A 65 17.47 4.27 4.59
N TYR A 66 16.58 3.36 4.95
CA TYR A 66 16.13 2.31 4.02
C TYR A 66 15.49 2.91 2.77
N LEU A 67 15.76 2.31 1.62
CA LEU A 67 15.34 2.80 0.31
C LEU A 67 13.83 3.13 0.18
N PRO A 68 12.90 2.39 0.80
CA PRO A 68 11.47 2.76 0.78
C PRO A 68 11.18 4.16 1.30
N PHE A 69 11.93 4.64 2.30
CA PHE A 69 11.73 5.96 2.87
C PHE A 69 12.03 7.10 1.88
N PRO A 70 13.24 7.22 1.30
CA PRO A 70 13.51 8.26 0.30
C PRO A 70 12.67 8.09 -0.99
N ALA A 71 12.25 6.89 -1.35
CA ALA A 71 11.35 6.67 -2.48
C ALA A 71 9.98 7.30 -2.21
N LEU A 72 9.35 6.98 -1.08
CA LEU A 72 8.06 7.53 -0.68
C LEU A 72 8.12 9.06 -0.51
N LEU A 73 9.14 9.55 0.21
CA LEU A 73 9.35 11.00 0.38
C LEU A 73 9.52 11.70 -0.97
N GLY A 74 10.30 11.11 -1.88
CA GLY A 74 10.52 11.65 -3.23
C GLY A 74 9.22 11.77 -4.03
N SER A 75 8.36 10.74 -4.00
CA SER A 75 7.06 10.76 -4.68
C SER A 75 6.14 11.86 -4.12
N ILE A 76 6.11 12.05 -2.80
CA ILE A 76 5.36 13.15 -2.17
C ILE A 76 5.92 14.52 -2.61
N LEU A 77 7.24 14.68 -2.58
CA LEU A 77 7.87 15.94 -2.99
C LEU A 77 7.71 16.24 -4.48
N ALA A 78 7.67 15.21 -5.33
CA ALA A 78 7.41 15.37 -6.75
C ALA A 78 5.98 15.85 -7.00
N GLU A 79 5.01 15.30 -6.29
CA GLU A 79 3.62 15.74 -6.35
C GLU A 79 3.48 17.20 -5.87
N ARG A 80 4.12 17.55 -4.77
CA ARG A 80 4.11 18.93 -4.23
C ARG A 80 4.77 19.97 -5.13
N LYS A 81 5.65 19.59 -6.05
CA LYS A 81 6.23 20.51 -7.04
C LYS A 81 5.20 20.98 -8.08
N ASN A 82 4.26 20.11 -8.41
CA ASN A 82 3.28 20.35 -9.46
C ASN A 82 2.07 21.12 -8.94
N ASP A 83 1.68 20.91 -7.70
CA ASP A 83 0.53 21.56 -7.09
C ASP A 83 0.76 21.81 -5.59
N HIS A 84 0.64 23.07 -5.18
CA HIS A 84 0.67 23.52 -3.78
C HIS A 84 -0.73 23.63 -3.15
N ALA A 85 -1.78 23.16 -3.84
CA ALA A 85 -3.11 23.09 -3.28
C ALA A 85 -3.18 22.16 -2.04
N HIS A 86 -4.28 22.20 -1.32
CA HIS A 86 -4.48 21.32 -0.19
C HIS A 86 -4.55 19.87 -0.63
N ALA A 87 -3.70 19.01 -0.06
CA ALA A 87 -3.58 17.61 -0.40
C ALA A 87 -3.34 16.74 0.84
N GLN A 88 -3.79 15.51 0.79
CA GLN A 88 -3.63 14.49 1.83
C GLN A 88 -2.79 13.34 1.29
N PHE A 89 -1.91 12.78 2.14
CA PHE A 89 -1.02 11.67 1.78
C PHE A 89 -1.20 10.55 2.77
N LEU A 90 -1.59 9.36 2.30
CA LEU A 90 -1.78 8.19 3.14
C LEU A 90 -0.44 7.50 3.43
N ILE A 91 -0.07 7.44 4.68
CA ILE A 91 1.17 6.82 5.17
C ILE A 91 0.83 6.03 6.44
N PRO A 92 0.36 4.79 6.34
CA PRO A 92 0.07 3.97 7.52
C PRO A 92 1.31 3.78 8.39
N GLN A 93 1.10 3.63 9.68
CA GLN A 93 2.13 3.37 10.67
C GLN A 93 1.93 2.00 11.33
N THR A 94 3.00 1.48 11.91
CA THR A 94 2.98 0.29 12.78
C THR A 94 3.57 0.65 14.14
N GLN A 95 3.22 -0.11 15.17
CA GLN A 95 3.83 0.02 16.51
C GLN A 95 5.14 -0.75 16.64
N GLY A 96 5.52 -1.51 15.62
CA GLY A 96 6.70 -2.33 15.62
C GLY A 96 8.02 -1.55 15.75
N ALA A 97 9.11 -2.28 15.87
CA ALA A 97 10.46 -1.71 15.93
C ALA A 97 10.98 -1.26 14.55
N GLU A 98 10.23 -1.52 13.50
CA GLU A 98 10.61 -1.17 12.13
C GLU A 98 10.58 0.34 11.89
N ALA A 99 11.50 0.79 11.04
CA ALA A 99 11.67 2.20 10.73
C ALA A 99 10.45 2.84 10.06
N ASP A 100 9.63 2.06 9.36
CA ASP A 100 8.43 2.50 8.66
C ASP A 100 7.38 3.10 9.61
N GLY A 101 7.31 2.64 10.86
CA GLY A 101 6.49 3.24 11.91
C GLY A 101 6.84 4.71 12.22
N GLN A 102 7.97 5.21 11.74
CA GLN A 102 8.41 6.60 11.94
C GLN A 102 8.31 7.45 10.66
N TYR A 103 8.04 6.85 9.49
CA TYR A 103 8.08 7.56 8.22
C TYR A 103 7.19 8.80 8.20
N ALA A 104 5.95 8.70 8.65
CA ALA A 104 5.03 9.83 8.65
C ALA A 104 5.55 11.02 9.47
N ARG A 105 6.20 10.75 10.62
CA ARG A 105 6.76 11.81 11.48
C ARG A 105 7.94 12.51 10.81
N VAL A 106 8.84 11.74 10.19
CA VAL A 106 10.00 12.30 9.50
C VAL A 106 9.58 13.07 8.25
N ILE A 107 8.63 12.52 7.48
CA ILE A 107 8.06 13.21 6.32
C ILE A 107 7.41 14.52 6.75
N ARG A 108 6.63 14.54 7.85
CA ARG A 108 6.05 15.77 8.37
C ARG A 108 7.12 16.82 8.68
N ALA A 109 8.20 16.42 9.35
CA ALA A 109 9.29 17.33 9.66
C ALA A 109 9.98 17.91 8.40
N VAL A 110 10.12 17.11 7.34
CA VAL A 110 10.64 17.57 6.05
C VAL A 110 9.66 18.57 5.41
N LEU A 111 8.38 18.26 5.36
CA LEU A 111 7.35 19.14 4.80
C LEU A 111 7.25 20.47 5.56
N ASP A 112 7.37 20.46 6.90
CA ASP A 112 7.37 21.66 7.74
C ASP A 112 8.59 22.54 7.44
N ARG A 113 9.79 21.95 7.34
CA ARG A 113 11.02 22.65 6.96
C ARG A 113 10.90 23.30 5.57
N ARG A 114 10.21 22.65 4.66
CA ARG A 114 9.92 23.15 3.30
C ARG A 114 8.73 24.10 3.23
N LYS A 115 8.05 24.35 4.36
CA LYS A 115 6.86 25.22 4.48
C LYS A 115 5.65 24.71 3.65
N GLU A 116 5.55 23.41 3.46
CA GLU A 116 4.44 22.74 2.78
C GLU A 116 3.24 22.57 3.74
N GLN A 117 2.63 23.70 4.15
CA GLN A 117 1.56 23.74 5.15
C GLN A 117 0.25 23.10 4.66
N ASN A 118 0.04 23.08 3.34
CA ASN A 118 -1.16 22.50 2.71
C ASN A 118 -1.05 20.98 2.48
N ALA A 119 0.08 20.36 2.85
CA ALA A 119 0.27 18.92 2.80
C ALA A 119 -0.10 18.29 4.15
N GLN A 120 -1.20 17.54 4.20
CA GLN A 120 -1.64 16.81 5.38
C GLN A 120 -1.23 15.34 5.28
N LEU A 121 -0.71 14.76 6.35
CA LEU A 121 -0.44 13.33 6.42
C LEU A 121 -1.60 12.61 7.10
N ILE A 122 -2.13 11.60 6.45
CA ILE A 122 -3.10 10.65 6.99
C ILE A 122 -2.33 9.40 7.38
N SER A 123 -2.20 9.18 8.66
CA SER A 123 -1.29 8.17 9.18
C SER A 123 -1.95 7.31 10.26
N PRO A 124 -2.89 6.44 9.86
CA PRO A 124 -3.52 5.52 10.78
C PRO A 124 -2.53 4.45 11.24
N MET A 125 -2.71 3.99 12.47
CA MET A 125 -2.01 2.79 12.96
C MET A 125 -2.66 1.55 12.35
N LEU A 126 -1.87 0.66 11.76
CA LEU A 126 -2.39 -0.57 11.14
C LEU A 126 -3.10 -1.46 12.16
N GLU A 127 -2.62 -1.47 13.41
CA GLU A 127 -3.21 -2.26 14.50
C GLU A 127 -4.61 -1.80 14.89
N THR A 128 -4.89 -0.50 14.81
CA THR A 128 -6.18 0.08 15.19
C THR A 128 -7.03 0.53 13.99
N LEU A 129 -6.51 0.35 12.78
CA LEU A 129 -7.20 0.76 11.56
C LEU A 129 -8.61 0.16 11.41
N PRO A 130 -8.87 -1.12 11.78
CA PRO A 130 -10.21 -1.69 11.73
C PRO A 130 -11.25 -0.97 12.59
N GLU A 131 -10.83 -0.45 13.75
CA GLU A 131 -11.72 0.27 14.66
C GLU A 131 -12.13 1.64 14.09
N MET A 132 -11.31 2.18 13.20
CA MET A 132 -11.48 3.51 12.59
C MET A 132 -12.04 3.43 11.16
N ALA A 133 -11.92 2.28 10.51
CA ALA A 133 -12.45 2.06 9.18
C ALA A 133 -13.98 2.06 9.19
N GLN A 134 -14.60 2.87 8.34
CA GLN A 134 -16.06 2.88 8.21
C GLN A 134 -16.61 1.53 7.71
N ASN A 135 -15.80 0.80 6.95
CA ASN A 135 -16.11 -0.53 6.47
C ASN A 135 -14.81 -1.37 6.43
N CYS A 136 -14.51 -2.01 7.54
CA CYS A 136 -13.32 -2.85 7.69
C CYS A 136 -13.31 -4.02 6.69
N ASP A 137 -14.47 -4.61 6.41
CA ASP A 137 -14.64 -5.68 5.45
C ASP A 137 -14.25 -5.27 4.03
N ALA A 138 -14.72 -4.10 3.58
CA ALA A 138 -14.35 -3.57 2.27
C ALA A 138 -12.85 -3.22 2.19
N LEU A 139 -12.27 -2.69 3.26
CA LEU A 139 -10.83 -2.42 3.33
C LEU A 139 -10.02 -3.72 3.21
N PHE A 140 -10.43 -4.76 3.95
CA PHE A 140 -9.75 -6.05 3.88
C PHE A 140 -9.86 -6.69 2.49
N ARG A 141 -11.05 -6.61 1.84
CA ARG A 141 -11.23 -7.08 0.46
C ARG A 141 -10.34 -6.33 -0.53
N ALA A 142 -10.11 -5.04 -0.34
CA ALA A 142 -9.20 -4.26 -1.19
C ALA A 142 -7.75 -4.78 -1.10
N LEU A 143 -7.29 -5.10 0.10
CA LEU A 143 -5.96 -5.67 0.31
C LEU A 143 -5.85 -7.09 -0.26
N LEU A 144 -6.85 -7.92 -0.01
CA LEU A 144 -6.92 -9.29 -0.51
C LEU A 144 -6.94 -9.34 -2.05
N ALA A 145 -7.65 -8.40 -2.70
CA ALA A 145 -7.63 -8.28 -4.15
C ALA A 145 -6.22 -8.01 -4.71
N GLY A 146 -5.46 -7.15 -4.04
CA GLY A 146 -4.06 -6.90 -4.36
C GLY A 146 -3.20 -8.17 -4.23
N ASP A 147 -3.33 -8.89 -3.12
CA ASP A 147 -2.59 -10.14 -2.87
C ASP A 147 -2.90 -11.20 -3.93
N ILE A 148 -4.19 -11.40 -4.26
CA ILE A 148 -4.63 -12.36 -5.27
C ILE A 148 -4.02 -12.03 -6.63
N LEU A 149 -4.04 -10.76 -7.06
CA LEU A 149 -3.44 -10.38 -8.33
C LEU A 149 -1.92 -10.56 -8.32
N TYR A 150 -1.24 -10.31 -7.21
CA TYR A 150 0.20 -10.56 -7.13
C TYR A 150 0.57 -12.04 -7.05
N ALA A 151 -0.32 -12.88 -6.54
CA ALA A 151 -0.15 -14.33 -6.60
C ALA A 151 -0.42 -14.89 -8.01
N ALA A 152 -1.21 -14.20 -8.81
CA ALA A 152 -1.54 -14.64 -10.17
C ALA A 152 -0.31 -14.56 -11.11
N PRO A 153 -0.16 -15.52 -12.04
CA PRO A 153 0.80 -15.41 -13.14
C PRO A 153 0.64 -14.08 -13.89
N ALA A 154 1.76 -13.47 -14.28
CA ALA A 154 1.77 -12.12 -14.84
C ALA A 154 0.84 -11.97 -16.08
N ASP A 155 0.79 -13.01 -16.93
CA ASP A 155 -0.06 -13.04 -18.12
C ASP A 155 -1.56 -13.18 -17.81
N LYS A 156 -1.95 -13.51 -16.57
CA LYS A 156 -3.35 -13.69 -16.13
C LYS A 156 -3.89 -12.51 -15.33
N ARG A 157 -3.02 -11.65 -14.82
CA ARG A 157 -3.43 -10.53 -13.93
C ARG A 157 -4.48 -9.61 -14.57
N ALA A 158 -4.27 -9.26 -15.85
CA ALA A 158 -5.20 -8.41 -16.58
C ALA A 158 -6.58 -9.08 -16.78
N ASP A 159 -6.59 -10.36 -17.12
CA ASP A 159 -7.83 -11.13 -17.32
C ASP A 159 -8.63 -11.27 -16.02
N ILE A 160 -7.94 -11.49 -14.88
CA ILE A 160 -8.57 -11.61 -13.57
C ILE A 160 -9.13 -10.27 -13.14
N SER A 161 -8.35 -9.20 -13.21
CA SER A 161 -8.80 -7.87 -12.81
C SER A 161 -9.95 -7.35 -13.68
N ALA A 162 -10.00 -7.71 -14.95
CA ALA A 162 -11.09 -7.33 -15.85
C ALA A 162 -12.45 -7.97 -15.49
N GLN A 163 -12.45 -9.05 -14.70
CA GLN A 163 -13.67 -9.68 -14.19
C GLN A 163 -14.22 -8.99 -12.96
N TRP A 164 -13.47 -8.06 -12.39
CA TRP A 164 -13.84 -7.33 -11.20
C TRP A 164 -14.25 -5.91 -11.57
N ASP A 165 -15.37 -5.48 -11.00
CA ASP A 165 -15.71 -4.05 -10.96
C ASP A 165 -14.67 -3.32 -10.05
N ALA A 166 -14.97 -2.14 -9.60
CA ALA A 166 -14.01 -1.34 -8.83
C ALA A 166 -13.45 -2.07 -7.59
N LEU A 167 -14.30 -2.70 -6.77
CA LEU A 167 -13.91 -3.47 -5.59
C LEU A 167 -14.64 -4.81 -5.59
N PRO A 168 -13.92 -5.96 -5.72
CA PRO A 168 -14.55 -7.26 -5.83
C PRO A 168 -15.28 -7.67 -4.55
N GLY A 169 -16.37 -8.43 -4.71
CA GLY A 169 -17.06 -9.10 -3.61
C GLY A 169 -16.33 -10.37 -3.17
N TRP A 170 -16.73 -10.93 -2.02
CA TRP A 170 -16.12 -12.15 -1.47
C TRP A 170 -16.17 -13.33 -2.44
N GLU A 171 -17.31 -13.55 -3.12
CA GLU A 171 -17.46 -14.66 -4.08
C GLU A 171 -16.47 -14.55 -5.25
N GLN A 172 -16.26 -13.34 -5.76
CA GLN A 172 -15.29 -13.09 -6.84
C GLN A 172 -13.86 -13.37 -6.36
N LEU A 173 -13.50 -12.91 -5.15
CA LEU A 173 -12.19 -13.16 -4.55
C LEU A 173 -11.94 -14.64 -4.32
N HIS A 174 -12.91 -15.38 -3.76
CA HIS A 174 -12.81 -16.83 -3.56
C HIS A 174 -12.67 -17.60 -4.89
N THR A 175 -13.40 -17.17 -5.93
CA THR A 175 -13.29 -17.80 -7.24
C THR A 175 -11.92 -17.60 -7.84
N ALA A 176 -11.42 -16.35 -7.85
CA ALA A 176 -10.09 -16.04 -8.36
C ALA A 176 -8.98 -16.76 -7.56
N ALA A 177 -9.06 -16.80 -6.24
CA ALA A 177 -8.09 -17.51 -5.39
C ALA A 177 -8.01 -19.02 -5.76
N ARG A 178 -9.15 -19.68 -5.96
CA ARG A 178 -9.19 -21.09 -6.39
C ARG A 178 -8.61 -21.31 -7.79
N GLU A 179 -8.90 -20.42 -8.72
CA GLU A 179 -8.36 -20.48 -10.08
C GLU A 179 -6.84 -20.34 -10.09
N ILE A 180 -6.33 -19.36 -9.32
CA ILE A 180 -4.89 -19.13 -9.16
C ILE A 180 -4.24 -20.34 -8.48
N GLY A 181 -4.81 -20.86 -7.40
CA GLY A 181 -4.32 -22.05 -6.72
C GLY A 181 -4.18 -23.25 -7.65
N ALA A 182 -5.12 -23.44 -8.55
CA ALA A 182 -5.05 -24.49 -9.59
C ALA A 182 -3.91 -24.26 -10.59
N LEU A 183 -3.55 -23.01 -10.88
CA LEU A 183 -2.43 -22.65 -11.77
C LEU A 183 -1.07 -22.81 -11.08
N LEU A 184 -0.98 -22.54 -9.77
CA LEU A 184 0.26 -22.57 -8.99
C LEU A 184 0.74 -23.98 -8.61
N THR A 185 0.06 -25.04 -8.98
CA THR A 185 0.38 -26.43 -8.59
C THR A 185 1.62 -27.00 -9.26
N LYS A 186 2.18 -26.35 -10.29
CA LYS A 186 3.28 -26.88 -11.10
C LYS A 186 4.41 -25.84 -11.20
N GLY A 187 5.63 -26.25 -10.87
CA GLY A 187 6.83 -25.45 -11.10
C GLY A 187 7.61 -25.08 -9.83
N ARG A 188 8.73 -24.42 -10.04
CA ARG A 188 9.58 -23.86 -8.98
C ARG A 188 8.92 -22.58 -8.47
N ARG A 189 8.83 -22.43 -7.14
CA ARG A 189 8.29 -21.25 -6.49
C ARG A 189 9.39 -20.47 -5.80
N ILE A 190 9.34 -19.15 -5.96
CA ILE A 190 10.25 -18.21 -5.32
C ILE A 190 9.44 -17.31 -4.42
N ALA A 191 9.68 -17.35 -3.12
CA ALA A 191 9.02 -16.43 -2.18
C ALA A 191 9.79 -15.10 -2.14
N ALA A 192 9.12 -14.01 -2.48
CA ALA A 192 9.62 -12.65 -2.33
C ALA A 192 9.01 -12.04 -1.06
N VAL A 193 9.86 -11.67 -0.10
CA VAL A 193 9.45 -11.10 1.19
C VAL A 193 9.90 -9.64 1.28
N GLY A 194 8.98 -8.75 1.63
CA GLY A 194 9.23 -7.32 1.77
C GLY A 194 7.95 -6.53 1.99
N THR A 195 8.07 -5.23 2.15
CA THR A 195 6.90 -4.36 2.18
C THR A 195 6.27 -4.26 0.78
N PRO A 196 4.97 -3.94 0.64
CA PRO A 196 4.34 -3.76 -0.68
C PRO A 196 5.11 -2.80 -1.58
N LEU A 197 5.60 -1.68 -1.05
CA LEU A 197 6.39 -0.72 -1.82
C LEU A 197 7.69 -1.35 -2.35
N CYS A 198 8.39 -2.17 -1.54
CA CYS A 198 9.59 -2.87 -1.99
C CYS A 198 9.30 -3.92 -3.08
N LEU A 199 8.16 -4.60 -2.97
CA LEU A 199 7.80 -5.68 -3.88
C LEU A 199 7.15 -5.19 -5.18
N THR A 200 6.87 -3.90 -5.30
CA THR A 200 6.24 -3.28 -6.48
C THR A 200 7.14 -2.24 -7.14
N GLU A 201 7.40 -1.11 -6.48
CA GLU A 201 8.12 0.01 -7.08
C GLU A 201 9.66 -0.14 -7.00
N LEU A 202 10.17 -0.82 -5.97
CA LEU A 202 11.61 -0.96 -5.74
C LEU A 202 12.21 -2.27 -6.28
N ASP A 203 11.39 -3.11 -6.90
CA ASP A 203 11.79 -4.42 -7.44
C ASP A 203 12.91 -4.31 -8.52
N SER A 204 13.17 -3.15 -9.09
CA SER A 204 14.16 -2.96 -10.15
C SER A 204 14.06 -3.97 -11.32
N GLY A 205 12.92 -4.61 -11.50
CA GLY A 205 12.65 -5.58 -12.55
C GLY A 205 13.14 -7.01 -12.26
N VAL A 206 13.75 -7.29 -11.10
CA VAL A 206 14.25 -8.65 -10.77
C VAL A 206 13.10 -9.65 -10.71
N LEU A 207 12.00 -9.33 -10.00
CA LEU A 207 10.87 -10.25 -9.90
C LEU A 207 10.19 -10.43 -11.26
N ALA A 208 10.06 -9.36 -12.03
CA ALA A 208 9.51 -9.43 -13.40
C ALA A 208 10.40 -10.27 -14.34
N ALA A 209 11.72 -10.18 -14.22
CA ALA A 209 12.64 -11.00 -14.98
C ALA A 209 12.51 -12.49 -14.63
N LEU A 210 12.39 -12.83 -13.34
CA LEU A 210 12.16 -14.21 -12.90
C LEU A 210 10.82 -14.75 -13.42
N GLU A 211 9.75 -13.95 -13.39
CA GLU A 211 8.45 -14.31 -13.96
C GLU A 211 8.56 -14.53 -15.48
N ALA A 212 9.32 -13.71 -16.19
CA ALA A 212 9.56 -13.86 -17.63
C ALA A 212 10.34 -15.13 -17.99
N GLU A 213 11.18 -15.64 -17.08
CA GLU A 213 11.88 -16.92 -17.20
C GLU A 213 10.98 -18.13 -16.86
N GLY A 214 9.71 -17.88 -16.49
CA GLY A 214 8.74 -18.92 -16.14
C GLY A 214 8.74 -19.35 -14.69
N GLU A 215 9.46 -18.64 -13.82
CA GLU A 215 9.43 -18.89 -12.38
C GLU A 215 8.12 -18.33 -11.76
N GLN A 216 7.58 -19.04 -10.77
CA GLN A 216 6.44 -18.57 -10.02
C GLN A 216 6.92 -17.71 -8.84
N VAL A 217 6.72 -16.40 -8.94
CA VAL A 217 7.08 -15.46 -7.88
C VAL A 217 5.87 -15.20 -6.98
N LEU A 218 5.96 -15.68 -5.74
CA LEU A 218 4.96 -15.43 -4.70
C LEU A 218 5.42 -14.26 -3.84
N ARG A 219 4.75 -13.14 -3.93
CA ARG A 219 4.99 -11.99 -3.06
C ARG A 219 4.27 -12.19 -1.74
N ALA A 220 4.96 -11.89 -0.63
CA ALA A 220 4.37 -12.03 0.70
C ALA A 220 3.06 -11.23 0.80
N PRO A 221 1.92 -11.88 1.13
CA PRO A 221 0.62 -11.23 1.13
C PRO A 221 0.46 -10.26 2.29
N LEU A 222 -0.04 -9.07 2.01
CA LEU A 222 -0.31 -8.05 3.02
C LEU A 222 -1.53 -8.40 3.87
N SER A 223 -2.58 -8.94 3.24
CA SER A 223 -3.82 -9.30 3.95
C SER A 223 -3.61 -10.39 4.99
N GLU A 224 -2.72 -11.34 4.76
CA GLU A 224 -2.43 -12.38 5.74
C GLU A 224 -1.75 -11.82 6.99
N ALA A 225 -0.78 -10.92 6.81
CA ALA A 225 -0.14 -10.24 7.94
C ALA A 225 -1.15 -9.44 8.77
N LEU A 226 -2.13 -8.81 8.13
CA LEU A 226 -3.17 -8.02 8.78
C LEU A 226 -4.31 -8.88 9.33
N TRP A 227 -4.52 -10.10 8.85
CA TRP A 227 -5.57 -10.99 9.32
C TRP A 227 -5.53 -11.19 10.83
N PHE A 228 -4.36 -11.47 11.39
CA PHE A 228 -4.20 -11.69 12.83
C PHE A 228 -4.54 -10.45 13.66
N LEU A 229 -4.37 -9.26 13.10
CA LEU A 229 -4.69 -8.01 13.76
C LEU A 229 -6.18 -7.65 13.64
N TRP A 230 -6.82 -8.04 12.55
CA TRP A 230 -8.16 -7.55 12.18
C TRP A 230 -9.28 -8.57 12.28
N LYS A 231 -8.96 -9.84 12.50
CA LYS A 231 -9.94 -10.94 12.46
C LYS A 231 -11.20 -10.73 13.29
N ASP A 232 -11.09 -10.07 14.44
CA ASP A 232 -12.23 -9.84 15.34
C ASP A 232 -13.16 -8.70 14.86
N ASN A 233 -12.71 -7.91 13.89
CA ASN A 233 -13.46 -6.79 13.32
C ASN A 233 -14.04 -7.12 11.93
N LEU A 234 -13.80 -8.32 11.42
CA LEU A 234 -14.30 -8.75 10.13
C LEU A 234 -15.61 -9.52 10.29
N ASP A 235 -16.47 -9.55 9.30
CA ASP A 235 -17.78 -10.23 9.31
C ASP A 235 -17.63 -11.76 9.38
N GLU A 236 -18.62 -12.50 9.91
CA GLU A 236 -18.58 -13.94 10.14
C GLU A 236 -18.42 -14.80 8.87
N ASN A 237 -18.72 -14.29 7.70
CA ASN A 237 -18.54 -14.95 6.39
C ASN A 237 -17.11 -14.88 5.84
N LYS A 238 -16.13 -14.67 6.68
CA LYS A 238 -14.71 -14.45 6.36
C LYS A 238 -14.07 -15.65 5.66
N PRO A 239 -13.08 -15.42 4.78
CA PRO A 239 -12.13 -16.47 4.49
C PRO A 239 -11.43 -16.84 5.80
N SER A 240 -11.44 -18.13 6.15
CA SER A 240 -10.66 -18.63 7.27
C SER A 240 -9.17 -18.30 7.07
N ALA A 241 -8.43 -18.09 8.15
CA ALA A 241 -6.97 -18.12 8.10
C ALA A 241 -6.58 -19.37 7.30
N GLY A 242 -5.85 -19.21 6.19
CA GLY A 242 -5.56 -20.36 5.31
C GLY A 242 -6.19 -20.27 3.93
N TRP A 243 -6.68 -19.08 3.49
CA TRP A 243 -7.03 -18.92 2.09
C TRP A 243 -5.81 -19.15 1.17
N LEU A 244 -4.59 -18.88 1.67
CA LEU A 244 -3.32 -19.27 1.04
C LEU A 244 -3.09 -20.78 1.05
N ASP A 245 -3.60 -21.51 2.05
CA ASP A 245 -3.54 -22.98 2.07
C ASP A 245 -4.44 -23.60 0.99
N GLN A 246 -5.35 -22.81 0.42
CA GLN A 246 -6.23 -23.21 -0.70
C GLN A 246 -5.62 -22.86 -2.06
N MET A 247 -4.58 -22.02 -2.10
CA MET A 247 -3.71 -21.78 -3.24
C MET A 247 -2.47 -22.67 -3.18
#